data_40701e825abbb74d4785c68cc93c69c7
#
_entry.id   40701e825abbb74d4785c68cc93c69c7
#
_cell.length_a   1.000
_cell.length_b   1.000
_cell.length_c   1.000
_cell.angle_alpha   90.00
_cell.angle_beta   90.00
_cell.angle_gamma   90.00
#
_symmetry.space_group_name_H-M   'P 1'
#
loop_
_entity.id
_entity.type
_entity.pdbx_description
1 polymer ?
#
loop_
_entity_poly.entity_id
_entity_poly.type
_entity_poly.pdbx_seq_one_letter_code
_entity_poly.pdbx_strand_id
1 'polypeptide(L)'
;EAVNPTYKNVKGFQPLQIIWKGKIVDGIFRGGNKNGNHGETVIRMVKELVNLIRRKYREGVTIIVRCDAGFFDQKNYKAFDELGIGFIASGKMYESVKEFVQNTHQSFWNEYSNGHQVWGFAEFGFRCDNWEAFYRAIYTCPLYEGQQMLLDFARPENVILTNIGI
;
A
#
# COMPACT_ATOMS: atom_id res chain seq x y z
N GLU A 1 -25.74 -9.84 -2.40
CA GLU A 1 -25.59 -8.77 -3.40
C GLU A 1 -25.61 -9.36 -4.80
N ALA A 2 -26.24 -8.65 -5.74
CA ALA A 2 -26.30 -9.11 -7.12
C ALA A 2 -24.93 -9.07 -7.78
N VAL A 3 -24.70 -10.01 -8.69
CA VAL A 3 -23.52 -10.05 -9.56
C VAL A 3 -23.49 -8.79 -10.43
N ASN A 4 -22.38 -8.05 -10.44
CA ASN A 4 -22.21 -6.81 -11.19
C ASN A 4 -20.99 -6.89 -12.10
N PRO A 5 -20.91 -6.04 -13.15
CA PRO A 5 -19.71 -5.96 -13.97
C PRO A 5 -18.49 -5.59 -13.11
N THR A 6 -17.41 -6.34 -13.30
CA THR A 6 -16.09 -6.05 -12.73
C THR A 6 -15.37 -4.98 -13.57
N TYR A 7 -14.20 -4.53 -13.13
CA TYR A 7 -13.33 -3.63 -13.93
C TYR A 7 -12.91 -4.23 -15.29
N LYS A 8 -13.04 -5.55 -15.47
CA LYS A 8 -12.81 -6.26 -16.74
C LYS A 8 -14.08 -6.36 -17.61
N ASN A 9 -15.17 -5.66 -17.26
CA ASN A 9 -16.47 -5.73 -17.91
C ASN A 9 -17.11 -7.13 -17.97
N VAL A 10 -16.69 -8.02 -17.07
CA VAL A 10 -17.28 -9.36 -16.91
C VAL A 10 -18.12 -9.37 -15.65
N LYS A 11 -19.32 -9.92 -15.71
CA LYS A 11 -20.18 -10.11 -14.52
C LYS A 11 -19.50 -11.02 -13.51
N GLY A 12 -19.41 -10.55 -12.25
CA GLY A 12 -18.73 -11.31 -11.21
C GLY A 12 -18.78 -10.63 -9.84
N PHE A 13 -17.97 -11.15 -8.95
CA PHE A 13 -17.73 -10.59 -7.63
C PHE A 13 -16.32 -10.03 -7.55
N GLN A 14 -16.13 -9.08 -6.64
CA GLN A 14 -14.82 -8.56 -6.25
C GLN A 14 -14.64 -8.75 -4.75
N PRO A 15 -14.15 -9.94 -4.34
CA PRO A 15 -13.97 -10.23 -2.92
C PRO A 15 -12.88 -9.35 -2.33
N LEU A 16 -13.11 -8.90 -1.09
CA LEU A 16 -12.07 -8.37 -0.22
C LEU A 16 -11.58 -9.50 0.66
N GLN A 17 -10.28 -9.69 0.76
CA GLN A 17 -9.68 -10.77 1.53
C GLN A 17 -8.54 -10.26 2.39
N ILE A 18 -8.43 -10.79 3.60
CA ILE A 18 -7.23 -10.67 4.43
C ILE A 18 -6.49 -11.99 4.38
N ILE A 19 -5.21 -11.94 4.03
CA ILE A 19 -4.36 -13.11 3.88
C ILE A 19 -3.21 -13.02 4.89
N TRP A 20 -2.98 -14.10 5.62
CA TRP A 20 -1.82 -14.25 6.50
C TRP A 20 -1.11 -15.57 6.21
N LYS A 21 0.20 -15.49 5.92
CA LYS A 21 1.04 -16.65 5.56
C LYS A 21 0.40 -17.54 4.47
N GLY A 22 -0.15 -16.91 3.42
CA GLY A 22 -0.79 -17.60 2.30
C GLY A 22 -2.17 -18.20 2.59
N LYS A 23 -2.74 -17.98 3.77
CA LYS A 23 -4.09 -18.44 4.14
C LYS A 23 -5.05 -17.27 4.21
N ILE A 24 -6.24 -17.41 3.64
CA ILE A 24 -7.33 -16.46 3.82
C ILE A 24 -7.82 -16.60 5.27
N VAL A 25 -7.67 -15.54 6.05
CA VAL A 25 -8.11 -15.49 7.45
C VAL A 25 -9.46 -14.79 7.62
N ASP A 26 -9.82 -13.94 6.65
CA ASP A 26 -11.13 -13.30 6.59
C ASP A 26 -11.45 -12.89 5.14
N GLY A 27 -12.74 -12.77 4.79
CA GLY A 27 -13.14 -12.39 3.45
C GLY A 27 -14.59 -11.96 3.34
N ILE A 28 -14.83 -10.93 2.52
CA ILE A 28 -16.17 -10.43 2.20
C ILE A 28 -16.38 -10.50 0.70
N PHE A 29 -17.43 -11.20 0.25
CA PHE A 29 -17.87 -11.15 -1.14
C PHE A 29 -18.65 -9.86 -1.39
N ARG A 30 -18.22 -9.13 -2.42
CA ARG A 30 -18.83 -7.86 -2.85
C ARG A 30 -19.17 -7.93 -4.33
N GLY A 31 -20.17 -7.17 -4.76
CA GLY A 31 -20.48 -7.05 -6.19
C GLY A 31 -19.27 -6.54 -7.00
N GLY A 32 -19.14 -6.97 -8.25
CA GLY A 32 -17.98 -6.69 -9.09
C GLY A 32 -17.68 -5.20 -9.34
N ASN A 33 -18.69 -4.33 -9.18
CA ASN A 33 -18.56 -2.88 -9.33
C ASN A 33 -18.05 -2.16 -8.06
N LYS A 34 -17.69 -2.88 -6.99
CA LYS A 34 -17.19 -2.29 -5.76
C LYS A 34 -15.68 -2.14 -5.81
N ASN A 35 -15.19 -0.92 -5.54
CA ASN A 35 -13.75 -0.66 -5.41
C ASN A 35 -13.20 -1.17 -4.06
N GLY A 36 -11.89 -1.10 -3.88
CA GLY A 36 -11.20 -1.54 -2.66
C GLY A 36 -11.79 -0.92 -1.39
N ASN A 37 -12.10 0.38 -1.41
CA ASN A 37 -12.51 1.18 -0.25
C ASN A 37 -14.04 1.30 -0.07
N HIS A 38 -14.82 0.52 -0.84
CA HIS A 38 -16.27 0.63 -0.79
C HIS A 38 -16.85 0.29 0.60
N GLY A 39 -17.68 1.22 1.13
CA GLY A 39 -18.48 1.03 2.34
C GLY A 39 -17.65 0.79 3.61
N GLU A 40 -16.42 1.32 3.66
CA GLU A 40 -15.50 1.17 4.82
C GLU A 40 -15.25 -0.30 5.23
N THR A 41 -15.48 -1.23 4.32
CA THR A 41 -15.34 -2.67 4.60
C THR A 41 -13.94 -3.05 5.02
N VAL A 42 -12.91 -2.38 4.47
CA VAL A 42 -11.50 -2.57 4.85
C VAL A 42 -11.30 -2.23 6.33
N ILE A 43 -11.72 -1.05 6.74
CA ILE A 43 -11.56 -0.55 8.12
C ILE A 43 -12.25 -1.51 9.09
N ARG A 44 -13.48 -1.90 8.78
CA ARG A 44 -14.24 -2.82 9.62
C ARG A 44 -13.55 -4.17 9.77
N MET A 45 -13.13 -4.81 8.67
CA MET A 45 -12.46 -6.12 8.69
C MET A 45 -11.15 -6.05 9.48
N VAL A 46 -10.32 -5.03 9.21
CA VAL A 46 -9.04 -4.87 9.92
C VAL A 46 -9.28 -4.65 11.41
N LYS A 47 -10.23 -3.79 11.78
CA LYS A 47 -10.57 -3.52 13.18
C LYS A 47 -11.05 -4.77 13.92
N GLU A 48 -11.95 -5.54 13.31
CA GLU A 48 -12.45 -6.80 13.88
C GLU A 48 -11.33 -7.81 14.10
N LEU A 49 -10.45 -7.97 13.09
CA LEU A 49 -9.31 -8.89 13.18
C LEU A 49 -8.29 -8.45 14.23
N VAL A 50 -7.91 -7.17 14.26
CA VAL A 50 -6.98 -6.62 15.25
C VAL A 50 -7.51 -6.83 16.67
N ASN A 51 -8.78 -6.54 16.91
CA ASN A 51 -9.41 -6.75 18.22
C ASN A 51 -9.46 -8.23 18.59
N LEU A 52 -9.71 -9.11 17.63
CA LEU A 52 -9.70 -10.55 17.85
C LEU A 52 -8.29 -11.04 18.24
N ILE A 53 -7.26 -10.61 17.50
CA ILE A 53 -5.87 -10.99 17.78
C ILE A 53 -5.46 -10.51 19.17
N ARG A 54 -5.72 -9.24 19.52
CA ARG A 54 -5.36 -8.68 20.81
C ARG A 54 -6.05 -9.40 21.97
N ARG A 55 -7.33 -9.69 21.82
CA ARG A 55 -8.12 -10.39 22.83
C ARG A 55 -7.72 -11.87 23.00
N LYS A 56 -7.39 -12.57 21.90
CA LYS A 56 -7.16 -14.03 21.92
C LYS A 56 -5.71 -14.44 22.04
N TYR A 57 -4.79 -13.57 21.61
CA TYR A 57 -3.36 -13.87 21.63
C TYR A 57 -2.61 -13.00 22.63
N ARG A 58 -2.45 -11.70 22.35
CA ARG A 58 -1.75 -10.75 23.22
C ARG A 58 -2.11 -9.32 22.85
N GLU A 59 -2.44 -8.48 23.84
CA GLU A 59 -2.86 -7.09 23.64
C GLU A 59 -1.79 -6.24 22.94
N GLY A 60 -0.54 -6.29 23.40
CA GLY A 60 0.58 -5.50 22.86
C GLY A 60 1.30 -6.14 21.66
N VAL A 61 0.66 -7.06 20.92
CA VAL A 61 1.28 -7.66 19.74
C VAL A 61 1.41 -6.64 18.60
N THR A 62 2.60 -6.58 17.99
CA THR A 62 2.82 -5.76 16.80
C THR A 62 2.08 -6.35 15.61
N ILE A 63 1.24 -5.54 14.98
CA ILE A 63 0.46 -5.92 13.78
C ILE A 63 0.85 -4.95 12.67
N ILE A 64 1.15 -5.48 11.50
CA ILE A 64 1.45 -4.71 10.29
C ILE A 64 0.53 -5.20 9.19
N VAL A 65 -0.20 -4.29 8.56
CA VAL A 65 -1.07 -4.55 7.40
C VAL A 65 -0.37 -4.13 6.13
N ARG A 66 -0.33 -5.01 5.14
CA ARG A 66 0.14 -4.68 3.80
C ARG A 66 -1.04 -4.53 2.86
N CYS A 67 -1.09 -3.40 2.14
CA CYS A 67 -2.15 -3.04 1.22
C CYS A 67 -1.59 -2.79 -0.19
N ASP A 68 -2.36 -3.09 -1.22
CA ASP A 68 -2.08 -2.64 -2.58
C ASP A 68 -2.59 -1.22 -2.83
N ALA A 69 -2.31 -0.66 -4.01
CA ALA A 69 -2.73 0.68 -4.39
C ALA A 69 -4.27 0.87 -4.49
N GLY A 70 -5.03 -0.21 -4.53
CA GLY A 70 -6.50 -0.18 -4.49
C GLY A 70 -7.06 0.30 -3.15
N PHE A 71 -6.24 0.26 -2.09
CA PHE A 71 -6.58 0.72 -0.75
C PHE A 71 -5.95 2.07 -0.39
N PHE A 72 -5.42 2.79 -1.37
CA PHE A 72 -4.79 4.09 -1.19
C PHE A 72 -5.85 5.14 -0.84
N ASP A 73 -6.08 5.32 0.47
CA ASP A 73 -7.08 6.23 1.01
C ASP A 73 -6.67 6.66 2.43
N GLN A 74 -6.70 7.97 2.69
CA GLN A 74 -6.37 8.53 4.01
C GLN A 74 -7.24 7.95 5.13
N LYS A 75 -8.51 7.66 4.86
CA LYS A 75 -9.41 7.08 5.87
C LYS A 75 -8.91 5.74 6.39
N ASN A 76 -8.37 4.89 5.49
CA ASN A 76 -7.77 3.62 5.88
C ASN A 76 -6.55 3.84 6.77
N TYR A 77 -5.66 4.74 6.37
CA TYR A 77 -4.41 5.00 7.09
C TYR A 77 -4.66 5.60 8.47
N LYS A 78 -5.59 6.57 8.56
CA LYS A 78 -6.03 7.15 9.83
C LYS A 78 -6.62 6.09 10.76
N ALA A 79 -7.45 5.20 10.23
CA ALA A 79 -8.00 4.09 11.02
C ALA A 79 -6.93 3.11 11.50
N PHE A 80 -5.87 2.86 10.72
CA PHE A 80 -4.74 2.03 11.14
C PHE A 80 -3.92 2.72 12.24
N ASP A 81 -3.71 4.04 12.14
CA ASP A 81 -3.05 4.83 13.18
C ASP A 81 -3.88 4.80 14.49
N GLU A 82 -5.20 5.03 14.41
CA GLU A 82 -6.11 4.96 15.57
C GLU A 82 -6.13 3.57 16.21
N LEU A 83 -5.95 2.51 15.44
CA LEU A 83 -5.82 1.14 15.94
C LEU A 83 -4.42 0.85 16.52
N GLY A 84 -3.46 1.76 16.37
CA GLY A 84 -2.07 1.55 16.80
C GLY A 84 -1.42 0.38 16.08
N ILE A 85 -1.65 0.25 14.77
CA ILE A 85 -1.02 -0.78 13.93
C ILE A 85 -0.16 -0.13 12.86
N GLY A 86 0.89 -0.84 12.43
CA GLY A 86 1.69 -0.43 11.29
C GLY A 86 0.99 -0.76 9.96
N PHE A 87 1.30 0.03 8.94
CA PHE A 87 0.90 -0.33 7.58
C PHE A 87 2.04 -0.13 6.58
N ILE A 88 1.98 -0.88 5.49
CA ILE A 88 2.80 -0.74 4.30
C ILE A 88 1.85 -0.79 3.10
N ALA A 89 1.72 0.31 2.37
CA ALA A 89 0.78 0.42 1.27
C ALA A 89 1.51 0.82 -0.02
N SER A 90 1.14 0.20 -1.14
CA SER A 90 1.58 0.70 -2.44
C SER A 90 0.94 2.07 -2.68
N GLY A 91 1.78 3.05 -2.95
CA GLY A 91 1.34 4.40 -3.30
C GLY A 91 0.94 4.50 -4.77
N LYS A 92 0.50 5.70 -5.14
CA LYS A 92 0.27 6.08 -6.53
C LYS A 92 1.39 6.99 -6.99
N MET A 93 1.84 6.79 -8.23
CA MET A 93 2.86 7.63 -8.84
C MET A 93 2.21 8.93 -9.34
N TYR A 94 2.09 9.93 -8.45
CA TYR A 94 1.63 11.27 -8.80
C TYR A 94 2.74 12.08 -9.49
N GLU A 95 2.36 13.08 -10.25
CA GLU A 95 3.33 13.96 -10.93
C GLU A 95 4.22 14.68 -9.91
N SER A 96 3.65 15.15 -8.80
CA SER A 96 4.41 15.75 -7.70
C SER A 96 5.50 14.84 -7.10
N VAL A 97 5.26 13.53 -7.09
CA VAL A 97 6.28 12.55 -6.66
C VAL A 97 7.41 12.46 -7.67
N LYS A 98 7.09 12.44 -8.95
CA LYS A 98 8.10 12.42 -10.03
C LYS A 98 8.94 13.70 -10.03
N GLU A 99 8.30 14.86 -9.92
CA GLU A 99 8.98 16.15 -9.82
C GLU A 99 9.91 16.21 -8.60
N PHE A 100 9.45 15.73 -7.45
CA PHE A 100 10.28 15.64 -6.26
C PHE A 100 11.50 14.76 -6.51
N VAL A 101 11.32 13.57 -7.05
CA VAL A 101 12.40 12.62 -7.33
C VAL A 101 13.40 13.17 -8.34
N GLN A 102 12.93 13.82 -9.42
CA GLN A 102 13.78 14.42 -10.44
C GLN A 102 14.64 15.56 -9.89
N ASN A 103 14.12 16.32 -8.92
CA ASN A 103 14.81 17.44 -8.29
C ASN A 103 15.60 17.06 -7.04
N THR A 104 15.51 15.79 -6.60
CA THR A 104 16.21 15.32 -5.41
C THR A 104 17.70 15.11 -5.70
N HIS A 105 18.56 15.81 -4.91
CA HIS A 105 20.00 15.69 -5.04
C HIS A 105 20.48 14.27 -4.75
N GLN A 106 21.52 13.84 -5.46
CA GLN A 106 22.06 12.47 -5.37
C GLN A 106 22.42 12.02 -3.93
N SER A 107 22.80 12.96 -3.06
CA SER A 107 23.12 12.65 -1.65
C SER A 107 21.94 12.17 -0.80
N PHE A 108 20.69 12.34 -1.27
CA PHE A 108 19.49 11.84 -0.59
C PHE A 108 19.11 10.41 -1.00
N TRP A 109 19.79 9.89 -2.02
CA TRP A 109 19.54 8.53 -2.48
C TRP A 109 20.35 7.53 -1.67
N ASN A 110 19.68 6.45 -1.31
CA ASN A 110 20.28 5.30 -0.65
C ASN A 110 20.15 4.07 -1.56
N GLU A 111 20.92 3.05 -1.28
CA GLU A 111 20.90 1.79 -2.02
C GLU A 111 20.51 0.64 -1.12
N TYR A 112 19.78 -0.31 -1.68
CA TYR A 112 19.44 -1.58 -1.05
C TYR A 112 19.69 -2.70 -2.04
N SER A 113 20.33 -3.78 -1.59
CA SER A 113 20.54 -4.98 -2.36
C SER A 113 19.93 -6.20 -1.67
N ASN A 114 19.24 -7.04 -2.43
CA ASN A 114 18.78 -8.34 -1.97
C ASN A 114 19.70 -9.50 -2.43
N GLY A 115 20.88 -9.18 -2.96
CA GLY A 115 21.84 -10.14 -3.53
C GLY A 115 21.61 -10.50 -5.00
N HIS A 116 20.45 -10.15 -5.57
CA HIS A 116 20.11 -10.38 -6.98
C HIS A 116 19.88 -9.08 -7.74
N GLN A 117 19.39 -8.08 -7.07
CA GLN A 117 19.04 -6.79 -7.64
C GLN A 117 19.41 -5.68 -6.66
N VAL A 118 19.94 -4.58 -7.18
CA VAL A 118 20.20 -3.34 -6.44
C VAL A 118 19.05 -2.36 -6.73
N TRP A 119 18.62 -1.67 -5.69
CA TRP A 119 17.54 -0.68 -5.74
C TRP A 119 18.06 0.64 -5.19
N GLY A 120 17.83 1.72 -5.93
CA GLY A 120 17.92 3.06 -5.38
C GLY A 120 16.62 3.39 -4.68
N PHE A 121 16.69 4.09 -3.54
CA PHE A 121 15.52 4.60 -2.86
C PHE A 121 15.75 5.97 -2.23
N ALA A 122 14.68 6.75 -2.18
CA ALA A 122 14.64 8.03 -1.50
C ALA A 122 13.41 8.09 -0.59
N GLU A 123 13.57 8.73 0.58
CA GLU A 123 12.52 8.84 1.59
C GLU A 123 12.09 10.30 1.76
N PHE A 124 10.79 10.53 1.89
CA PHE A 124 10.21 11.85 2.08
C PHE A 124 8.85 11.79 2.77
N GLY A 125 8.40 12.93 3.29
CA GLY A 125 7.04 13.08 3.77
C GLY A 125 6.09 13.34 2.60
N PHE A 126 5.01 12.56 2.51
CA PHE A 126 4.01 12.69 1.46
C PHE A 126 2.60 12.85 2.03
N ARG A 127 1.83 13.73 1.42
CA ARG A 127 0.37 13.79 1.58
C ARG A 127 -0.26 14.28 0.27
N CYS A 128 -1.49 13.86 -0.01
CA CYS A 128 -2.32 14.53 -1.01
C CYS A 128 -2.88 15.86 -0.44
N ASP A 129 -3.28 16.78 -1.30
CA ASP A 129 -3.75 18.13 -0.91
C ASP A 129 -4.93 18.10 0.09
N ASN A 130 -5.79 17.09 -0.03
CA ASN A 130 -6.96 16.89 0.82
C ASN A 130 -6.69 15.99 2.05
N TRP A 131 -5.44 15.63 2.31
CA TRP A 131 -5.07 14.82 3.48
C TRP A 131 -4.66 15.69 4.66
N GLU A 132 -5.06 15.28 5.86
CA GLU A 132 -4.75 15.96 7.11
C GLU A 132 -3.33 15.66 7.61
N ALA A 133 -2.84 14.44 7.36
CA ALA A 133 -1.57 13.95 7.87
C ALA A 133 -0.56 13.67 6.75
N PHE A 134 0.72 13.83 7.07
CA PHE A 134 1.82 13.30 6.27
C PHE A 134 2.11 11.86 6.66
N TYR A 135 2.48 11.07 5.66
CA TYR A 135 3.00 9.73 5.83
C TYR A 135 4.40 9.62 5.23
N ARG A 136 5.21 8.73 5.77
CA ARG A 136 6.51 8.42 5.20
C ARG A 136 6.30 7.74 3.84
N ALA A 137 6.87 8.34 2.81
CA ALA A 137 6.92 7.78 1.47
C ALA A 137 8.33 7.28 1.18
N ILE A 138 8.42 6.13 0.54
CA ILE A 138 9.66 5.55 0.06
C ILE A 138 9.48 5.32 -1.44
N TYR A 139 10.17 6.13 -2.23
CA TYR A 139 10.28 5.90 -3.67
C TYR A 139 11.40 4.90 -3.92
N THR A 140 11.16 3.93 -4.78
CA THR A 140 12.17 2.93 -5.15
C THR A 140 12.26 2.78 -6.65
N CYS A 141 13.47 2.65 -7.17
CA CYS A 141 13.74 2.27 -8.55
C CYS A 141 14.86 1.23 -8.61
N PRO A 142 14.79 0.22 -9.49
CA PRO A 142 15.90 -0.69 -9.68
C PRO A 142 17.06 0.03 -10.35
N LEU A 143 18.28 -0.25 -9.87
CA LEU A 143 19.52 0.19 -10.49
C LEU A 143 20.03 -0.94 -11.38
N TYR A 144 20.29 -0.64 -12.65
CA TYR A 144 20.80 -1.60 -13.62
C TYR A 144 22.27 -1.28 -13.91
N GLU A 145 23.10 -2.30 -13.92
CA GLU A 145 24.45 -2.20 -14.44
C GLU A 145 24.41 -2.20 -15.97
N GLY A 146 24.89 -1.11 -16.59
CA GLY A 146 24.95 -0.96 -18.04
C GLY A 146 23.77 -0.23 -18.66
N GLN A 147 23.82 -0.05 -19.99
CA GLN A 147 22.82 0.68 -20.79
C GLN A 147 21.58 -0.18 -21.11
N GLN A 148 21.04 -0.92 -20.19
CA GLN A 148 19.80 -1.64 -20.47
C GLN A 148 18.64 -0.64 -20.46
N MET A 149 18.21 -0.22 -21.65
CA MET A 149 17.00 0.57 -21.82
C MET A 149 15.80 -0.31 -21.49
N LEU A 150 15.11 0.02 -20.41
CA LEU A 150 13.79 -0.54 -20.13
C LEU A 150 12.78 0.04 -21.13
N LEU A 151 11.96 -0.83 -21.66
CA LEU A 151 10.84 -0.39 -22.52
C LEU A 151 9.87 0.43 -21.64
N ASP A 152 9.31 1.52 -22.19
CA ASP A 152 8.46 2.48 -21.49
C ASP A 152 7.25 1.88 -20.74
N PHE A 153 6.82 0.68 -21.12
CA PHE A 153 5.75 -0.03 -20.44
C PHE A 153 6.21 -0.80 -19.18
N ALA A 154 7.51 -1.07 -19.04
CA ALA A 154 8.08 -1.63 -17.83
C ALA A 154 8.42 -0.50 -16.87
N ARG A 155 7.46 -0.08 -16.03
CA ARG A 155 7.68 0.92 -14.99
C ARG A 155 8.05 0.22 -13.69
N PRO A 156 9.33 0.01 -13.42
CA PRO A 156 9.79 -0.68 -12.23
C PRO A 156 9.76 0.20 -10.97
N GLU A 157 9.51 1.51 -11.15
CA GLU A 157 9.46 2.43 -10.03
C GLU A 157 8.21 2.20 -9.18
N ASN A 158 8.39 2.26 -7.88
CA ASN A 158 7.31 2.14 -6.92
C ASN A 158 7.38 3.22 -5.86
N VAL A 159 6.20 3.57 -5.34
CA VAL A 159 6.06 4.38 -4.12
C VAL A 159 5.40 3.53 -3.06
N ILE A 160 5.98 3.53 -1.88
CA ILE A 160 5.45 2.85 -0.71
C ILE A 160 5.10 3.92 0.31
N LEU A 161 3.91 3.86 0.89
CA LEU A 161 3.53 4.68 2.05
C LEU A 161 3.47 3.82 3.30
N THR A 162 3.90 4.40 4.41
CA THR A 162 3.92 3.72 5.70
C THR A 162 3.86 4.72 6.86
N ASN A 163 3.37 4.28 8.01
CA ASN A 163 3.50 4.96 9.30
C ASN A 163 4.62 4.37 10.17
N ILE A 164 5.43 3.46 9.63
CA ILE A 164 6.51 2.82 10.37
C ILE A 164 7.78 3.68 10.27
N GLY A 165 8.42 3.95 11.40
CA GLY A 165 9.67 4.71 11.47
C GLY A 165 9.51 6.22 11.34
N ILE A 166 8.33 6.76 11.68
CA ILE A 166 8.08 8.20 11.86
C ILE A 166 8.29 8.55 13.32
#